data_263c840a321d92800e1a5869e32b0262
#
_entry.id   263c840a321d92800e1a5869e32b0262
#
_cell.length_a   1.000
_cell.length_b   1.000
_cell.length_c   1.000
_cell.angle_alpha   90.00
_cell.angle_beta   90.00
_cell.angle_gamma   90.00
#
_symmetry.space_group_name_H-M   'P 1'
#
loop_
_entity.id
_entity.type
_entity.pdbx_description
1 polymer ?
#
loop_
_entity_poly.entity_id
_entity_poly.type
_entity_poly.pdbx_seq_one_letter_code
_entity_poly.pdbx_strand_id
1 'polypeptide(L)' 'MALSCEEYRYQQQLLVLKKRLAEDKLNPEEREEIERLVQELERKLKM' A
#
# COMPACT_ATOMS: atom_id res chain seq x y z
N MET A 1 1.34 -13.34 -18.96
CA MET A 1 1.69 -11.96 -18.62
C MET A 1 2.58 -11.91 -17.41
N ALA A 2 3.75 -11.41 -17.61
CA ALA A 2 4.72 -11.34 -16.51
C ALA A 2 4.71 -9.94 -15.90
N LEU A 3 4.40 -9.86 -14.63
CA LEU A 3 4.52 -8.61 -13.91
C LEU A 3 6.00 -8.32 -13.66
N SER A 4 6.37 -7.07 -13.81
CA SER A 4 7.74 -6.70 -13.48
C SER A 4 7.98 -6.88 -11.98
N CYS A 5 9.23 -7.07 -11.60
CA CYS A 5 9.55 -7.25 -10.19
C CYS A 5 9.08 -6.07 -9.36
N GLU A 6 9.15 -4.88 -9.91
CA GLU A 6 8.71 -3.69 -9.20
C GLU A 6 7.21 -3.68 -8.98
N GLU A 7 6.45 -4.06 -9.98
CA GLU A 7 5.01 -4.12 -9.84
C GLU A 7 4.60 -5.15 -8.80
N TYR A 8 5.26 -6.28 -8.81
CA TYR A 8 4.97 -7.32 -7.84
C TYR A 8 5.23 -6.81 -6.42
N ARG A 9 6.32 -6.10 -6.22
CA ARG A 9 6.65 -5.53 -4.93
C ARG A 9 5.59 -4.54 -4.47
N TYR A 10 5.18 -3.66 -5.37
CA TYR A 10 4.17 -2.67 -5.03
C TYR A 10 2.85 -3.34 -4.62
N GLN A 11 2.47 -4.37 -5.33
CA GLN A 11 1.24 -5.08 -4.99
C GLN A 11 1.33 -5.73 -3.63
N GLN A 12 2.47 -6.32 -3.32
CA GLN A 12 2.67 -6.93 -2.01
C GLN A 12 2.60 -5.89 -0.90
N GLN A 13 3.24 -4.77 -1.10
CA GLN A 13 3.20 -3.70 -0.12
C GLN A 13 1.79 -3.16 0.07
N LEU A 14 1.07 -3.00 -1.01
CA LEU A 14 -0.31 -2.55 -0.93
C LEU A 14 -1.16 -3.47 -0.08
N LEU A 15 -0.99 -4.77 -0.30
CA LEU A 15 -1.74 -5.74 0.48
C LEU A 15 -1.44 -5.63 1.97
N VAL A 16 -0.17 -5.52 2.31
CA VAL A 16 0.23 -5.40 3.70
C VAL A 16 -0.32 -4.12 4.32
N LEU A 17 -0.21 -3.03 3.59
CA LEU A 17 -0.69 -1.74 4.08
C LEU A 17 -2.20 -1.73 4.28
N LYS A 18 -2.91 -2.32 3.34
CA LYS A 18 -4.36 -2.41 3.45
C LYS A 18 -4.78 -3.27 4.63
N LYS A 19 -4.04 -4.34 4.88
CA LYS A 19 -4.31 -5.17 6.04
C LYS A 19 -4.13 -4.40 7.33
N ARG A 20 -3.10 -3.60 7.41
CA ARG A 20 -2.87 -2.79 8.58
C ARG A 20 -3.96 -1.77 8.79
N LEU A 21 -4.44 -1.17 7.71
CA LEU A 21 -5.53 -0.22 7.80
C LEU A 21 -6.83 -0.87 8.29
N ALA A 22 -7.00 -2.15 7.98
CA ALA A 22 -8.17 -2.87 8.44
C ALA A 22 -8.12 -3.19 9.92
N GLU A 23 -6.95 -3.16 10.51
CA GLU A 23 -6.81 -3.37 11.94
C GLU A 23 -7.14 -2.09 12.71
N ASP A 24 -7.91 -2.22 13.77
CA ASP A 24 -8.33 -1.07 14.56
C ASP A 24 -7.30 -0.62 15.58
N LYS A 25 -6.12 -1.19 15.53
CA LYS A 25 -5.10 -0.92 16.54
C LYS A 25 -4.13 0.19 16.13
N LEU A 26 -4.35 0.79 14.99
CA LEU A 26 -3.44 1.81 14.50
C LEU A 26 -3.76 3.19 15.09
N ASN A 27 -2.70 3.93 15.39
CA ASN A 27 -2.86 5.31 15.80
C ASN A 27 -3.30 6.17 14.62
N PRO A 28 -3.97 7.31 14.90
CA PRO A 28 -4.37 8.21 13.81
C PRO A 28 -3.21 8.65 12.94
N GLU A 29 -2.05 8.87 13.56
CA GLU A 29 -0.88 9.31 12.81
C GLU A 29 -0.37 8.21 11.88
N GLU A 30 -0.28 7.00 12.40
CA GLU A 30 0.16 5.87 11.58
C GLU A 30 -0.81 5.60 10.46
N ARG A 31 -2.09 5.74 10.74
CA ARG A 31 -3.11 5.52 9.74
C ARG A 31 -2.96 6.50 8.58
N GLU A 32 -2.70 7.76 8.90
CA GLU A 32 -2.49 8.75 7.86
C GLU A 32 -1.29 8.42 6.99
N GLU A 33 -0.20 8.03 7.62
CA GLU A 33 1.00 7.66 6.87
C GLU A 33 0.74 6.49 5.94
N ILE A 34 0.06 5.48 6.45
CA ILE A 34 -0.24 4.31 5.63
C ILE A 34 -1.14 4.68 4.47
N GLU A 35 -2.13 5.51 4.71
CA GLU A 35 -3.01 5.96 3.65
C GLU A 35 -2.25 6.69 2.55
N ARG A 36 -1.31 7.53 2.94
CA ARG A 36 -0.49 8.23 1.97
C ARG A 36 0.35 7.27 1.15
N LEU A 37 0.95 6.29 1.82
CA LEU A 37 1.75 5.30 1.12
C LEU A 37 0.91 4.51 0.13
N VAL A 38 -0.28 4.13 0.54
CA VAL A 38 -1.19 3.41 -0.35
C VAL A 38 -1.51 4.23 -1.58
N GLN A 39 -1.81 5.50 -1.39
CA GLN A 39 -2.13 6.37 -2.51
C GLN A 39 -0.94 6.52 -3.46
N GLU A 40 0.24 6.67 -2.90
CA GLU A 40 1.44 6.78 -3.74
C GLU A 40 1.67 5.51 -4.54
N LEU A 41 1.55 4.37 -3.91
CA LEU A 41 1.75 3.10 -4.60
C LEU A 41 0.72 2.90 -5.70
N GLU A 42 -0.52 3.24 -5.43
CA GLU A 42 -1.56 3.13 -6.44
C GLU A 42 -1.28 4.04 -7.63
N ARG A 43 -0.79 5.22 -7.35
CA ARG A 43 -0.44 6.14 -8.41
C ARG A 43 0.64 5.57 -9.31
N LYS A 44 1.67 5.00 -8.71
CA LYS A 44 2.77 4.43 -9.47
C LYS A 44 2.32 3.24 -10.30
N LEU A 45 1.40 2.46 -9.76
CA LEU A 45 0.90 1.31 -10.49
C LEU A 45 0.01 1.69 -11.67
N LYS A 46 -0.65 2.82 -11.55
CA LYS A 46 -1.56 3.26 -12.62
C LYS A 46 -0.86 3.97 -13.78
N MET A 47 0.37 4.31 -13.63
CA MET A 47 1.12 4.99 -14.71
C MET A 47 1.57 4.04 -15.80
#